data_c923548f123565fb8c1e44eb573d9d9f
#
_entry.id   c923548f123565fb8c1e44eb573d9d9f
#
_cell.length_a   1.000
_cell.length_b   1.000
_cell.length_c   1.000
_cell.angle_alpha   90.00
_cell.angle_beta   90.00
_cell.angle_gamma   90.00
#
_symmetry.space_group_name_H-M   'P 1'
#
loop_
_entity.id
_entity.type
_entity.pdbx_description
1 polymer ?
#
loop_
_entity_poly.entity_id
_entity_poly.type
_entity_poly.pdbx_seq_one_letter_code
_entity_poly.pdbx_strand_id
1 'polypeptide(L)'
;MSQSYDRGLVEDFGRWREFSAGMWAWLLHKFTGWVLVGYLFTHIAVLSTAIRGGQVYTDTISGLESLLVVRFLEVGLLAVAVFHILNGLRLLLVDLGVGLEAQDKSFYASLVLTGAIVVASVPTFMAGVF
;
A
#
# COMPACT_ATOMS: atom_id res chain seq x y z
N MET A 1 -33.43 -2.83 4.58
CA MET A 1 -32.41 -3.86 4.90
C MET A 1 -32.36 -5.01 3.92
N SER A 2 -33.47 -5.46 3.38
CA SER A 2 -33.53 -6.61 2.47
C SER A 2 -33.16 -6.29 1.00
N GLN A 3 -33.16 -5.03 0.62
CA GLN A 3 -32.97 -4.64 -0.80
C GLN A 3 -31.55 -4.79 -1.33
N SER A 4 -30.57 -4.97 -0.46
CA SER A 4 -29.19 -5.18 -0.87
C SER A 4 -28.89 -6.62 -1.29
N TYR A 5 -29.78 -7.55 -0.97
CA TYR A 5 -29.57 -8.98 -1.21
C TYR A 5 -29.90 -9.42 -2.64
N ASP A 6 -30.77 -8.68 -3.32
CA ASP A 6 -31.27 -9.03 -4.65
C ASP A 6 -30.52 -8.35 -5.78
N ARG A 7 -29.42 -7.65 -5.46
CA ARG A 7 -28.61 -6.93 -6.47
C ARG A 7 -27.57 -7.84 -7.09
N GLY A 8 -27.53 -7.86 -8.40
CA GLY A 8 -26.50 -8.60 -9.13
C GLY A 8 -25.09 -8.03 -8.90
N LEU A 9 -24.09 -8.88 -9.03
CA LEU A 9 -22.67 -8.52 -8.90
C LEU A 9 -22.29 -7.29 -9.73
N VAL A 10 -22.91 -7.10 -10.88
CA VAL A 10 -22.63 -5.95 -11.78
C VAL A 10 -23.13 -4.62 -11.19
N GLU A 11 -24.25 -4.66 -10.51
CA GLU A 11 -24.80 -3.47 -9.83
C GLU A 11 -23.97 -3.08 -8.60
N ASP A 12 -23.45 -4.07 -7.89
CA ASP A 12 -22.57 -3.82 -6.74
C ASP A 12 -21.22 -3.22 -7.16
N PHE A 13 -20.67 -3.59 -8.31
CA PHE A 13 -19.47 -2.98 -8.84
C PHE A 13 -19.63 -1.50 -9.21
N GLY A 14 -20.82 -1.06 -9.57
CA GLY A 14 -21.10 0.34 -9.87
C GLY A 14 -21.23 1.25 -8.66
N ARG A 15 -21.34 0.70 -7.46
CA ARG A 15 -21.62 1.43 -6.22
C ARG A 15 -20.38 1.99 -5.51
N TRP A 16 -19.21 1.80 -6.03
CA TRP A 16 -17.99 2.32 -5.42
C TRP A 16 -18.02 3.85 -5.20
N ARG A 17 -18.84 4.57 -5.98
CA ARG A 17 -19.05 6.02 -5.81
C ARG A 17 -19.85 6.38 -4.56
N GLU A 18 -20.62 5.43 -4.03
CA GLU A 18 -21.44 5.61 -2.84
C GLU A 18 -20.69 5.26 -1.55
N PHE A 19 -19.45 4.80 -1.66
CA PHE A 19 -18.66 4.39 -0.51
C PHE A 19 -18.32 5.59 0.35
N SER A 20 -18.57 5.44 1.66
CA SER A 20 -18.09 6.38 2.67
C SER A 20 -16.56 6.34 2.79
N ALA A 21 -15.98 7.37 3.39
CA ALA A 21 -14.53 7.41 3.67
C ALA A 21 -14.08 6.19 4.49
N GLY A 22 -14.90 5.75 5.44
CA GLY A 22 -14.62 4.54 6.23
C GLY A 22 -14.55 3.27 5.40
N MET A 23 -15.45 3.11 4.43
CA MET A 23 -15.44 1.96 3.51
C MET A 23 -14.22 1.99 2.60
N TRP A 24 -13.86 3.15 2.06
CA TRP A 24 -12.66 3.31 1.25
C TRP A 24 -11.39 3.01 2.05
N ALA A 25 -11.32 3.49 3.29
CA ALA A 25 -10.21 3.22 4.19
C ALA A 25 -10.04 1.73 4.44
N TRP A 26 -11.13 1.02 4.70
CA TRP A 26 -11.13 -0.43 4.92
C TRP A 26 -10.71 -1.19 3.66
N LEU A 27 -11.30 -0.84 2.52
CA LEU A 27 -11.00 -1.49 1.24
C LEU A 27 -9.53 -1.30 0.83
N LEU A 28 -9.03 -0.07 0.92
CA LEU A 28 -7.64 0.24 0.61
C LEU A 28 -6.66 -0.42 1.59
N HIS A 29 -7.04 -0.50 2.88
CA HIS A 29 -6.22 -1.21 3.86
C HIS A 29 -6.11 -2.69 3.52
N LYS A 30 -7.21 -3.33 3.16
CA LYS A 30 -7.25 -4.72 2.75
C LYS A 30 -6.43 -4.96 1.48
N PHE A 31 -6.60 -4.11 0.47
CA PHE A 31 -5.85 -4.17 -0.77
C PHE A 31 -4.34 -4.00 -0.55
N THR A 32 -3.95 -2.98 0.21
CA THR A 32 -2.53 -2.75 0.54
C THR A 32 -1.94 -3.90 1.34
N GLY A 33 -2.72 -4.50 2.23
CA GLY A 33 -2.32 -5.71 2.96
C GLY A 33 -1.98 -6.87 2.01
N TRP A 34 -2.80 -7.12 1.01
CA TRP A 34 -2.52 -8.17 0.00
C TRP A 34 -1.28 -7.87 -0.83
N VAL A 35 -1.07 -6.61 -1.22
CA VAL A 35 0.14 -6.18 -1.92
C VAL A 35 1.37 -6.43 -1.07
N LEU A 36 1.32 -6.10 0.23
CA LEU A 36 2.44 -6.32 1.15
C LEU A 36 2.74 -7.80 1.37
N VAL A 37 1.72 -8.67 1.40
CA VAL A 37 1.92 -10.13 1.47
C VAL A 37 2.63 -10.63 0.22
N GLY A 38 2.21 -10.21 -0.97
CA GLY A 38 2.89 -10.53 -2.22
C GLY A 38 4.34 -10.06 -2.23
N TYR A 39 4.57 -8.84 -1.78
CA TYR A 39 5.92 -8.31 -1.61
C TYR A 39 6.77 -9.14 -0.65
N LEU A 40 6.20 -9.57 0.47
CA LEU A 40 6.92 -10.38 1.46
C LEU A 40 7.49 -11.65 0.84
N PHE A 41 6.71 -12.37 0.02
CA PHE A 41 7.19 -13.55 -0.67
C PHE A 41 8.33 -13.22 -1.65
N THR A 42 8.19 -12.16 -2.42
CA THR A 42 9.24 -11.69 -3.33
C THR A 42 10.50 -11.29 -2.55
N HIS A 43 10.34 -10.60 -1.45
CA HIS A 43 11.42 -10.16 -0.57
C HIS A 43 12.20 -11.37 -0.02
N ILE A 44 11.49 -12.39 0.46
CA ILE A 44 12.11 -13.64 0.94
C ILE A 44 12.89 -14.32 -0.19
N ALA A 45 12.31 -14.40 -1.39
CA ALA A 45 12.96 -15.02 -2.54
C ALA A 45 14.27 -14.30 -2.90
N VAL A 46 14.25 -12.97 -2.94
CA VAL A 46 15.45 -12.16 -3.24
C VAL A 46 16.51 -12.33 -2.15
N LEU A 47 16.12 -12.22 -0.86
CA LEU A 47 17.04 -12.38 0.25
C LEU A 47 17.64 -13.80 0.30
N SER A 48 16.90 -14.83 -0.11
CA SER A 48 17.38 -16.20 -0.14
C SER A 48 18.56 -16.43 -1.08
N THR A 49 18.77 -15.54 -2.05
CA THR A 49 19.94 -15.61 -2.95
C THR A 49 21.26 -15.45 -2.18
N ALA A 50 21.22 -14.79 -1.02
CA ALA A 50 22.38 -14.63 -0.14
C ALA A 50 22.93 -15.99 0.36
N ILE A 51 22.07 -17.01 0.46
CA ILE A 51 22.48 -18.38 0.84
C ILE A 51 23.46 -18.98 -0.18
N ARG A 52 23.35 -18.56 -1.43
CA ARG A 52 24.24 -19.00 -2.51
C ARG A 52 25.56 -18.24 -2.57
N GLY A 53 25.71 -17.22 -1.73
CA GLY A 53 26.90 -16.39 -1.64
C GLY A 53 26.62 -14.91 -1.85
N GLY A 54 27.45 -14.07 -1.26
CA GLY A 54 27.31 -12.62 -1.30
C GLY A 54 27.35 -12.06 -2.72
N GLN A 55 28.13 -12.65 -3.61
CA GLN A 55 28.21 -12.20 -5.01
C GLN A 55 26.88 -12.44 -5.73
N VAL A 56 26.26 -13.60 -5.55
CA VAL A 56 24.94 -13.92 -6.16
C VAL A 56 23.87 -12.95 -5.66
N TYR A 57 23.88 -12.62 -4.38
CA TYR A 57 22.98 -11.62 -3.81
C TYR A 57 23.19 -10.25 -4.45
N THR A 58 24.44 -9.78 -4.48
CA THR A 58 24.76 -8.46 -5.05
C THR A 58 24.38 -8.35 -6.53
N ASP A 59 24.67 -9.39 -7.31
CA ASP A 59 24.32 -9.43 -8.73
C ASP A 59 22.79 -9.42 -8.92
N THR A 60 22.06 -10.12 -8.07
CA THR A 60 20.59 -10.14 -8.11
C THR A 60 20.02 -8.75 -7.81
N ILE A 61 20.46 -8.10 -6.74
CA ILE A 61 20.02 -6.74 -6.38
C ILE A 61 20.37 -5.74 -7.49
N SER A 62 21.62 -5.74 -7.96
CA SER A 62 22.05 -4.82 -9.03
C SER A 62 21.26 -5.01 -10.31
N GLY A 63 20.96 -6.27 -10.66
CA GLY A 63 20.13 -6.59 -11.83
C GLY A 63 18.71 -6.05 -11.70
N LEU A 64 18.10 -6.20 -10.52
CA LEU A 64 16.77 -5.66 -10.26
C LEU A 64 16.75 -4.13 -10.27
N GLU A 65 17.69 -3.49 -9.58
CA GLU A 65 17.78 -2.03 -9.50
C GLU A 65 18.09 -1.37 -10.84
N SER A 66 18.68 -2.09 -11.79
CA SER A 66 18.93 -1.59 -13.14
C SER A 66 17.65 -1.43 -13.97
N LEU A 67 16.56 -2.07 -13.56
CA LEU A 67 15.27 -2.00 -14.26
C LEU A 67 14.48 -0.78 -13.80
N LEU A 68 14.10 0.08 -14.73
CA LEU A 68 13.30 1.27 -14.43
C LEU A 68 11.95 0.90 -13.80
N VAL A 69 11.34 -0.20 -14.27
CA VAL A 69 10.06 -0.67 -13.73
C VAL A 69 10.18 -1.05 -12.23
N VAL A 70 11.31 -1.62 -11.82
CA VAL A 70 11.55 -1.98 -10.41
C VAL A 70 11.62 -0.72 -9.56
N ARG A 71 12.25 0.34 -10.03
CA ARG A 71 12.32 1.62 -9.31
C ARG A 71 10.94 2.25 -9.12
N PHE A 72 10.08 2.20 -10.12
CA PHE A 72 8.68 2.63 -9.96
C PHE A 72 7.92 1.73 -8.98
N LEU A 73 8.16 0.42 -9.01
CA LEU A 73 7.54 -0.51 -8.05
C LEU A 73 8.01 -0.24 -6.61
N GLU A 74 9.27 0.15 -6.41
CA GLU A 74 9.79 0.52 -5.08
C GLU A 74 9.06 1.75 -4.53
N VAL A 75 8.87 2.78 -5.34
CA VAL A 75 8.10 3.97 -4.95
C VAL A 75 6.65 3.61 -4.64
N GLY A 76 6.03 2.80 -5.51
CA GLY A 76 4.66 2.31 -5.29
C GLY A 76 4.53 1.47 -4.03
N LEU A 77 5.52 0.62 -3.74
CA LEU A 77 5.56 -0.18 -2.53
C LEU A 77 5.71 0.69 -1.28
N LEU A 78 6.54 1.73 -1.35
CA LEU A 78 6.66 2.69 -0.25
C LEU A 78 5.31 3.35 0.03
N ALA A 79 4.60 3.80 -1.01
CA ALA A 79 3.27 4.38 -0.88
C ALA A 79 2.29 3.40 -0.21
N VAL A 80 2.27 2.15 -0.66
CA VAL A 80 1.44 1.09 -0.10
C VAL A 80 1.77 0.84 1.37
N ALA A 81 3.05 0.72 1.72
CA ALA A 81 3.50 0.45 3.08
C ALA A 81 3.16 1.61 4.03
N VAL A 82 3.46 2.85 3.63
CA VAL A 82 3.18 4.04 4.45
C VAL A 82 1.67 4.20 4.67
N PHE A 83 0.87 4.10 3.61
CA PHE A 83 -0.58 4.17 3.73
C PHE A 83 -1.11 3.06 4.64
N HIS A 84 -0.65 1.83 4.46
CA HIS A 84 -1.10 0.68 5.27
C HIS A 84 -0.80 0.89 6.75
N ILE A 85 0.39 1.39 7.09
CA ILE A 85 0.77 1.69 8.47
C ILE A 85 -0.11 2.80 9.05
N LEU A 86 -0.21 3.93 8.37
CA LEU A 86 -0.96 5.08 8.86
C LEU A 86 -2.46 4.77 9.01
N ASN A 87 -3.03 4.13 8.00
CA ASN A 87 -4.44 3.76 8.04
C ASN A 87 -4.69 2.61 9.04
N GLY A 88 -3.74 1.71 9.21
CA GLY A 88 -3.82 0.65 10.21
C GLY A 88 -3.84 1.22 11.63
N LEU A 89 -2.98 2.17 11.95
CA LEU A 89 -2.98 2.89 13.22
C LEU A 89 -4.32 3.62 13.44
N ARG A 90 -4.82 4.28 12.40
CA ARG A 90 -6.13 4.93 12.43
C ARG A 90 -7.24 3.94 12.76
N LEU A 91 -7.30 2.80 12.05
CA LEU A 91 -8.32 1.78 12.29
C LEU A 91 -8.24 1.23 13.72
N LEU A 92 -7.03 1.01 14.22
CA LEU A 92 -6.82 0.56 15.60
C LEU A 92 -7.38 1.58 16.60
N LEU A 93 -7.11 2.88 16.41
CA LEU A 93 -7.62 3.92 17.28
C LEU A 93 -9.16 4.00 17.23
N VAL A 94 -9.74 3.90 16.04
CA VAL A 94 -11.21 3.89 15.86
C VAL A 94 -11.83 2.68 16.56
N ASP A 95 -11.23 1.50 16.44
CA ASP A 95 -11.71 0.29 17.12
C ASP A 95 -11.63 0.41 18.64
N LEU A 96 -10.66 1.17 19.14
CA LEU A 96 -10.56 1.48 20.58
C LEU A 96 -11.47 2.64 21.01
N GLY A 97 -12.30 3.16 20.11
CA GLY A 97 -13.23 4.25 20.39
C GLY A 97 -12.61 5.63 20.39
N VAL A 98 -11.37 5.78 19.88
CA VAL A 98 -10.67 7.06 19.83
C VAL A 98 -10.83 7.70 18.45
N GLY A 99 -11.31 8.95 18.42
CA GLY A 99 -11.41 9.73 17.20
C GLY A 99 -12.51 9.31 16.25
N LEU A 100 -13.59 8.67 16.75
CA LEU A 100 -14.74 8.22 15.96
C LEU A 100 -15.36 9.34 15.13
N GLU A 101 -15.49 10.53 15.72
CA GLU A 101 -16.09 11.69 15.05
C GLU A 101 -15.19 12.30 13.96
N ALA A 102 -13.88 12.05 14.04
CA ALA A 102 -12.89 12.59 13.12
C ALA A 102 -12.34 11.55 12.15
N GLN A 103 -13.02 10.41 11.99
CA GLN A 103 -12.48 9.32 11.17
C GLN A 103 -12.29 9.68 9.70
N ASP A 104 -13.16 10.51 9.13
CA ASP A 104 -13.03 10.97 7.75
C ASP A 104 -11.80 11.87 7.59
N LYS A 105 -11.63 12.81 8.52
CA LYS A 105 -10.47 13.73 8.53
C LYS A 105 -9.16 12.97 8.72
N SER A 106 -9.14 11.97 9.59
CA SER A 106 -7.95 11.16 9.83
C SER A 106 -7.59 10.29 8.62
N PHE A 107 -8.59 9.81 7.88
CA PHE A 107 -8.37 9.09 6.62
C PHE A 107 -7.72 10.00 5.56
N TYR A 108 -8.28 11.17 5.33
CA TYR A 108 -7.71 12.14 4.39
C TYR A 108 -6.33 12.62 4.83
N ALA A 109 -6.11 12.82 6.13
CA ALA A 109 -4.78 13.13 6.67
C ALA A 109 -3.77 12.03 6.37
N SER A 110 -4.15 10.76 6.50
CA SER A 110 -3.31 9.62 6.12
C SER A 110 -2.95 9.62 4.65
N LEU A 111 -3.91 9.93 3.76
CA LEU A 111 -3.67 10.04 2.32
C LEU A 111 -2.70 11.18 1.99
N VAL A 112 -2.90 12.35 2.56
CA VAL A 112 -2.06 13.52 2.32
C VAL A 112 -0.64 13.27 2.83
N LEU A 113 -0.49 12.70 4.03
CA LEU A 113 0.81 12.38 4.61
C LEU A 113 1.53 11.30 3.79
N THR A 114 0.83 10.28 3.34
CA THR A 114 1.37 9.27 2.42
C THR A 114 1.89 9.93 1.14
N GLY A 115 1.08 10.77 0.51
CA GLY A 115 1.48 11.51 -0.69
C GLY A 115 2.70 12.38 -0.48
N ALA A 116 2.78 13.10 0.63
CA ALA A 116 3.93 13.94 0.98
C ALA A 116 5.21 13.11 1.15
N ILE A 117 5.14 11.98 1.85
CA ILE A 117 6.29 11.10 2.06
C ILE A 117 6.75 10.49 0.72
N VAL A 118 5.82 10.06 -0.13
CA VAL A 118 6.13 9.50 -1.45
C VAL A 118 6.82 10.53 -2.33
N VAL A 119 6.26 11.74 -2.42
CA VAL A 119 6.87 12.83 -3.21
C VAL A 119 8.27 13.16 -2.70
N ALA A 120 8.47 13.23 -1.38
CA ALA A 120 9.78 13.49 -0.79
C ALA A 120 10.78 12.36 -1.04
N SER A 121 10.32 11.13 -1.23
CA SER A 121 11.18 9.96 -1.47
C SER A 121 11.61 9.80 -2.94
N VAL A 122 10.87 10.37 -3.89
CA VAL A 122 11.11 10.20 -5.32
C VAL A 122 12.56 10.51 -5.72
N PRO A 123 13.20 11.63 -5.31
CA PRO A 123 14.58 11.89 -5.65
C PRO A 123 15.54 10.79 -5.23
N THR A 124 15.30 10.17 -4.06
CA THR A 124 16.16 9.09 -3.54
C THR A 124 16.02 7.82 -4.37
N PHE A 125 14.79 7.40 -4.65
CA PHE A 125 14.54 6.16 -5.40
C PHE A 125 14.87 6.28 -6.89
N MET A 126 14.77 7.47 -7.44
CA MET A 126 15.03 7.74 -8.85
C MET A 126 16.43 8.29 -9.10
N ALA A 127 17.30 8.30 -8.09
CA ALA A 127 18.68 8.74 -8.24
C ALA A 127 19.42 7.91 -9.31
N GLY A 128 20.04 8.59 -10.27
CA GLY A 128 20.73 7.95 -11.37
C GLY A 128 19.85 7.60 -12.57
N VAL A 129 18.55 7.87 -12.53
CA VAL A 129 17.63 7.68 -13.66
C VAL A 129 17.47 8.96 -14.48
N PHE A 130 17.58 10.10 -13.80
CA PHE A 130 17.48 11.44 -14.41
C PHE A 130 18.80 12.18 -14.30
#